data_af91bb122d675b40a03cb35ae77b9c35
#
_entry.id   af91bb122d675b40a03cb35ae77b9c35
#
_cell.length_a   1.000
_cell.length_b   1.000
_cell.length_c   1.000
_cell.angle_alpha   90.00
_cell.angle_beta   90.00
_cell.angle_gamma   90.00
#
_symmetry.space_group_name_H-M   'P 1'
#
loop_
_entity.id
_entity.type
_entity.pdbx_description
1 polymer ?
#
loop_
_entity_poly.entity_id
_entity_poly.type
_entity_poly.pdbx_seq_one_letter_code
_entity_poly.pdbx_strand_id
1 'polypeptide(L)'
;RDTAPVGGISRGYLVMLAHPSVPAKNLAEFIAYAKANPGKVTMSSAGNGTPPHMAGELFKMMADIDIVHVPYRGGGPAMADLLGGQVQVMFSNLPAEEYVASGKLRALAVTTAVRATTMPNVPTVGEFISGYEASVAFGLCGPKALTTDIVELVNQALNASLADSSVQAKIAKLGAVPLILTPAGFSQFLAEETAKWNKVARAAGISPN
;
A
#
# COMPACT_ATOMS: atom_id res chain seq x y z
N ARG A 1 -3.11 16.53 14.35
CA ARG A 1 -3.17 17.81 15.10
C ARG A 1 -2.19 17.87 16.28
N ASP A 2 -1.66 16.72 16.69
CA ASP A 2 -0.81 16.62 17.90
C ASP A 2 0.67 16.39 17.56
N THR A 3 1.03 16.40 16.29
CA THR A 3 2.39 16.21 15.79
C THR A 3 2.80 17.32 14.83
N ALA A 4 4.10 17.63 14.81
CA ALA A 4 4.75 18.49 13.83
C ALA A 4 5.32 17.61 12.70
N PRO A 5 4.88 17.75 11.44
CA PRO A 5 5.50 17.08 10.31
C PRO A 5 6.94 17.55 10.12
N VAL A 6 7.88 16.61 10.02
CA VAL A 6 9.30 16.91 9.81
C VAL A 6 9.70 16.62 8.35
N GLY A 7 9.41 15.43 7.83
CA GLY A 7 9.75 15.09 6.45
C GLY A 7 9.35 13.70 6.05
N GLY A 8 9.27 13.45 4.74
CA GLY A 8 9.06 12.13 4.17
C GLY A 8 10.33 11.28 4.27
N ILE A 9 10.18 9.97 4.34
CA ILE A 9 11.28 9.00 4.33
C ILE A 9 11.24 8.21 3.02
N SER A 10 10.14 7.47 2.82
CA SER A 10 9.97 6.65 1.62
C SER A 10 8.51 6.47 1.25
N ARG A 11 8.28 6.16 -0.03
CA ARG A 11 6.97 5.77 -0.57
C ARG A 11 7.13 4.47 -1.34
N GLY A 12 6.34 3.46 -0.98
CA GLY A 12 6.38 2.14 -1.60
C GLY A 12 5.04 1.73 -2.16
N TYR A 13 5.07 0.71 -3.02
CA TYR A 13 3.85 0.10 -3.55
C TYR A 13 3.32 -1.00 -2.63
N LEU A 14 2.09 -1.38 -2.87
CA LEU A 14 1.55 -2.68 -2.48
C LEU A 14 1.43 -3.52 -3.75
N VAL A 15 1.60 -4.83 -3.60
CA VAL A 15 1.31 -5.78 -4.67
C VAL A 15 0.01 -6.51 -4.32
N MET A 16 -0.91 -6.57 -5.28
CA MET A 16 -2.10 -7.41 -5.17
C MET A 16 -1.70 -8.85 -5.48
N LEU A 17 -1.70 -9.69 -4.47
CA LEU A 17 -1.38 -11.09 -4.53
C LEU A 17 -2.67 -11.92 -4.52
N ALA A 18 -2.70 -12.99 -5.31
CA ALA A 18 -3.78 -13.97 -5.29
C ALA A 18 -3.23 -15.38 -5.10
N HIS A 19 -3.95 -16.18 -4.30
CA HIS A 19 -3.70 -17.61 -4.21
C HIS A 19 -4.09 -18.32 -5.51
N PRO A 20 -3.37 -19.35 -5.96
CA PRO A 20 -3.67 -20.08 -7.22
C PRO A 20 -5.04 -20.74 -7.30
N SER A 21 -5.74 -20.92 -6.17
CA SER A 21 -7.13 -21.41 -6.17
C SER A 21 -8.13 -20.45 -6.80
N VAL A 22 -7.78 -19.15 -6.88
CA VAL A 22 -8.60 -18.18 -7.60
C VAL A 22 -8.48 -18.44 -9.10
N PRO A 23 -9.60 -18.68 -9.82
CA PRO A 23 -9.58 -19.00 -11.25
C PRO A 23 -9.39 -17.73 -12.11
N ALA A 24 -8.32 -16.96 -11.81
CA ALA A 24 -7.96 -15.74 -12.52
C ALA A 24 -6.44 -15.68 -12.67
N LYS A 25 -5.95 -15.42 -13.88
CA LYS A 25 -4.52 -15.36 -14.19
C LYS A 25 -3.97 -13.93 -14.20
N ASN A 26 -4.85 -12.96 -14.31
CA ASN A 26 -4.53 -11.52 -14.36
C ASN A 26 -5.62 -10.70 -13.68
N LEU A 27 -5.40 -9.40 -13.56
CA LEU A 27 -6.31 -8.49 -12.84
C LEU A 27 -7.69 -8.38 -13.51
N ALA A 28 -7.76 -8.37 -14.85
CA ALA A 28 -9.04 -8.28 -15.57
C ALA A 28 -9.91 -9.50 -15.30
N GLU A 29 -9.32 -10.71 -15.38
CA GLU A 29 -10.01 -11.96 -15.04
C GLU A 29 -10.43 -12.00 -13.57
N PHE A 30 -9.60 -11.47 -12.67
CA PHE A 30 -9.94 -11.38 -11.25
C PHE A 30 -11.15 -10.48 -11.01
N ILE A 31 -11.19 -9.30 -11.61
CA ILE A 31 -12.33 -8.38 -11.50
C ILE A 31 -13.61 -9.05 -12.03
N ALA A 32 -13.52 -9.70 -13.19
CA ALA A 32 -14.66 -10.41 -13.76
C ALA A 32 -15.15 -11.55 -12.84
N TYR A 33 -14.22 -12.33 -12.29
CA TYR A 33 -14.52 -13.39 -11.34
C TYR A 33 -15.18 -12.87 -10.06
N ALA A 34 -14.63 -11.81 -9.46
CA ALA A 34 -15.17 -11.22 -8.24
C ALA A 34 -16.58 -10.64 -8.46
N LYS A 35 -16.84 -10.00 -9.62
CA LYS A 35 -18.18 -9.53 -10.01
C LYS A 35 -19.19 -10.66 -10.15
N ALA A 36 -18.77 -11.78 -10.69
CA ALA A 36 -19.64 -12.96 -10.84
C ALA A 36 -19.87 -13.74 -9.54
N ASN A 37 -19.06 -13.46 -8.49
CA ASN A 37 -19.07 -14.16 -7.22
C ASN A 37 -19.07 -13.20 -6.02
N PRO A 38 -20.08 -12.32 -5.88
CA PRO A 38 -20.11 -11.34 -4.79
C PRO A 38 -20.10 -12.04 -3.43
N GLY A 39 -19.29 -11.51 -2.50
CA GLY A 39 -19.14 -12.00 -1.14
C GLY A 39 -18.43 -13.35 -0.98
N LYS A 40 -17.92 -13.96 -2.08
CA LYS A 40 -17.27 -15.29 -2.02
C LYS A 40 -15.75 -15.22 -1.97
N VAL A 41 -15.15 -14.11 -2.42
CA VAL A 41 -13.70 -13.90 -2.35
C VAL A 41 -13.35 -13.25 -1.03
N THR A 42 -12.35 -13.77 -0.34
CA THR A 42 -11.83 -13.17 0.90
C THR A 42 -10.49 -12.48 0.66
N MET A 43 -10.32 -11.33 1.30
CA MET A 43 -9.12 -10.50 1.25
C MET A 43 -8.52 -10.33 2.64
N SER A 44 -7.28 -10.78 2.84
CA SER A 44 -6.57 -10.55 4.10
C SER A 44 -5.88 -9.18 4.16
N SER A 45 -5.71 -8.67 5.37
CA SER A 45 -4.89 -7.49 5.65
C SER A 45 -4.15 -7.61 6.98
N ALA A 46 -3.22 -6.68 7.23
CA ALA A 46 -2.48 -6.60 8.48
C ALA A 46 -3.33 -6.05 9.65
N GLY A 47 -4.61 -5.82 9.44
CA GLY A 47 -5.57 -5.30 10.42
C GLY A 47 -6.41 -4.15 9.88
N ASN A 48 -7.45 -3.79 10.62
CA ASN A 48 -8.35 -2.69 10.25
C ASN A 48 -7.60 -1.36 10.13
N GLY A 49 -7.89 -0.58 9.09
CA GLY A 49 -7.29 0.73 8.85
C GLY A 49 -5.83 0.71 8.38
N THR A 50 -5.19 -0.46 8.26
CA THR A 50 -3.83 -0.56 7.72
C THR A 50 -3.79 -0.27 6.22
N PRO A 51 -2.63 0.15 5.64
CA PRO A 51 -2.53 0.40 4.21
C PRO A 51 -2.99 -0.76 3.32
N PRO A 52 -2.70 -2.04 3.61
CA PRO A 52 -3.27 -3.17 2.88
C PRO A 52 -4.80 -3.20 2.88
N HIS A 53 -5.45 -2.95 4.02
CA HIS A 53 -6.90 -2.88 4.12
C HIS A 53 -7.46 -1.73 3.28
N MET A 54 -6.91 -0.53 3.48
CA MET A 54 -7.40 0.69 2.80
C MET A 54 -7.24 0.60 1.28
N ALA A 55 -6.12 0.03 0.80
CA ALA A 55 -5.92 -0.21 -0.63
C ALA A 55 -6.96 -1.19 -1.20
N GLY A 56 -7.29 -2.23 -0.45
CA GLY A 56 -8.32 -3.19 -0.83
C GLY A 56 -9.71 -2.56 -0.86
N GLU A 57 -10.08 -1.73 0.13
CA GLU A 57 -11.37 -1.05 0.14
C GLU A 57 -11.50 -0.01 -1.00
N LEU A 58 -10.41 0.71 -1.31
CA LEU A 58 -10.36 1.57 -2.50
C LEU A 58 -10.58 0.75 -3.78
N PHE A 59 -9.95 -0.42 -3.88
CA PHE A 59 -10.10 -1.32 -5.02
C PHE A 59 -11.55 -1.83 -5.16
N LYS A 60 -12.15 -2.30 -4.07
CA LYS A 60 -13.56 -2.73 -4.04
C LYS A 60 -14.49 -1.64 -4.56
N MET A 61 -14.32 -0.43 -4.02
CA MET A 61 -15.14 0.72 -4.39
C MET A 61 -15.00 1.09 -5.87
N MET A 62 -13.76 1.13 -6.40
CA MET A 62 -13.51 1.58 -7.77
C MET A 62 -13.77 0.49 -8.82
N ALA A 63 -13.59 -0.79 -8.47
CA ALA A 63 -13.90 -1.92 -9.35
C ALA A 63 -15.37 -2.33 -9.31
N ASP A 64 -16.15 -1.79 -8.38
CA ASP A 64 -17.54 -2.18 -8.10
C ASP A 64 -17.66 -3.69 -7.91
N ILE A 65 -16.93 -4.20 -6.89
CA ILE A 65 -16.90 -5.63 -6.51
C ILE A 65 -17.12 -5.80 -5.02
N ASP A 66 -17.71 -6.93 -4.65
CA ASP A 66 -17.90 -7.33 -3.27
C ASP A 66 -16.94 -8.47 -2.91
N ILE A 67 -15.91 -8.15 -2.10
CA ILE A 67 -14.97 -9.11 -1.50
C ILE A 67 -14.92 -8.90 0.00
N VAL A 68 -14.85 -10.00 0.76
CA VAL A 68 -14.94 -9.98 2.23
C VAL A 68 -13.56 -9.71 2.83
N HIS A 69 -13.45 -8.67 3.65
CA HIS A 69 -12.22 -8.37 4.37
C HIS A 69 -12.05 -9.25 5.61
N VAL A 70 -10.85 -9.84 5.77
CA VAL A 70 -10.44 -10.65 6.92
C VAL A 70 -9.21 -10.00 7.56
N PRO A 71 -9.38 -9.30 8.71
CA PRO A 71 -8.27 -8.64 9.39
C PRO A 71 -7.43 -9.62 10.21
N TYR A 72 -6.10 -9.49 10.14
CA TYR A 72 -5.13 -10.24 10.93
C TYR A 72 -4.35 -9.33 11.89
N ARG A 73 -3.67 -9.92 12.86
CA ARG A 73 -2.76 -9.19 13.77
C ARG A 73 -1.36 -9.03 13.15
N GLY A 74 -1.31 -8.41 11.94
CA GLY A 74 -0.08 -8.16 11.21
C GLY A 74 -0.01 -8.86 9.84
N GLY A 75 0.96 -8.45 9.02
CA GLY A 75 1.11 -8.97 7.66
C GLY A 75 1.61 -10.42 7.59
N GLY A 76 2.42 -10.86 8.57
CA GLY A 76 2.95 -12.23 8.60
C GLY A 76 1.86 -13.30 8.66
N PRO A 77 0.97 -13.28 9.67
CA PRO A 77 -0.17 -14.20 9.74
C PRO A 77 -1.10 -14.12 8.53
N ALA A 78 -1.37 -12.91 8.00
CA ALA A 78 -2.18 -12.71 6.81
C ALA A 78 -1.55 -13.38 5.56
N MET A 79 -0.23 -13.28 5.40
CA MET A 79 0.52 -13.90 4.32
C MET A 79 0.54 -15.44 4.46
N ALA A 80 0.68 -15.96 5.68
CA ALA A 80 0.65 -17.40 5.94
C ALA A 80 -0.69 -18.03 5.52
N ASP A 81 -1.80 -17.38 5.85
CA ASP A 81 -3.13 -17.86 5.48
C ASP A 81 -3.44 -17.67 3.98
N LEU A 82 -2.86 -16.64 3.35
CA LEU A 82 -2.90 -16.50 1.89
C LEU A 82 -2.14 -17.67 1.21
N LEU A 83 -0.94 -17.99 1.68
CA LEU A 83 -0.14 -19.12 1.17
C LEU A 83 -0.82 -20.48 1.40
N GLY A 84 -1.56 -20.61 2.50
CA GLY A 84 -2.36 -21.78 2.84
C GLY A 84 -3.73 -21.86 2.13
N GLY A 85 -4.10 -20.83 1.34
CA GLY A 85 -5.37 -20.77 0.62
C GLY A 85 -6.60 -20.55 1.51
N GLN A 86 -6.40 -20.18 2.79
CA GLN A 86 -7.51 -19.85 3.71
C GLN A 86 -8.19 -18.52 3.33
N VAL A 87 -7.43 -17.63 2.73
CA VAL A 87 -7.90 -16.40 2.08
C VAL A 87 -7.39 -16.35 0.64
N GLN A 88 -8.10 -15.62 -0.24
CA GLN A 88 -7.86 -15.68 -1.67
C GLN A 88 -6.95 -14.59 -2.19
N VAL A 89 -7.01 -13.39 -1.60
CA VAL A 89 -6.22 -12.23 -2.06
C VAL A 89 -5.67 -11.42 -0.90
N MET A 90 -4.62 -10.66 -1.18
CA MET A 90 -4.01 -9.71 -0.23
C MET A 90 -3.35 -8.57 -1.00
N PHE A 91 -3.48 -7.34 -0.51
CA PHE A 91 -2.60 -6.24 -0.87
C PHE A 91 -1.42 -6.24 0.11
N SER A 92 -0.20 -6.46 -0.38
CA SER A 92 0.97 -6.69 0.47
C SER A 92 2.10 -5.72 0.16
N ASN A 93 2.73 -5.20 1.21
CA ASN A 93 4.03 -4.53 1.16
C ASN A 93 5.18 -5.42 1.67
N LEU A 94 4.89 -6.68 1.95
CA LEU A 94 5.91 -7.67 2.30
C LEU A 94 6.56 -8.22 1.03
N PRO A 95 7.84 -8.60 1.07
CA PRO A 95 8.49 -9.27 -0.03
C PRO A 95 7.71 -10.52 -0.45
N ALA A 96 7.41 -10.63 -1.74
CA ALA A 96 6.59 -11.72 -2.29
C ALA A 96 7.20 -12.35 -3.55
N GLU A 97 8.35 -11.85 -3.99
CA GLU A 97 9.00 -12.23 -5.25
C GLU A 97 9.26 -13.74 -5.32
N GLU A 98 9.72 -14.35 -4.25
CA GLU A 98 9.99 -15.79 -4.18
C GLU A 98 8.70 -16.62 -4.27
N TYR A 99 7.61 -16.16 -3.64
CA TYR A 99 6.32 -16.85 -3.71
C TYR A 99 5.70 -16.75 -5.11
N VAL A 100 5.91 -15.61 -5.77
CA VAL A 100 5.46 -15.42 -7.15
C VAL A 100 6.31 -16.24 -8.11
N ALA A 101 7.64 -16.23 -7.98
CA ALA A 101 8.55 -16.99 -8.81
C ALA A 101 8.34 -18.51 -8.69
N SER A 102 8.03 -19.00 -7.48
CA SER A 102 7.71 -20.42 -7.23
C SER A 102 6.27 -20.81 -7.60
N GLY A 103 5.44 -19.87 -8.04
CA GLY A 103 4.04 -20.12 -8.40
C GLY A 103 3.11 -20.36 -7.21
N LYS A 104 3.58 -20.15 -5.97
CA LYS A 104 2.76 -20.25 -4.75
C LYS A 104 1.73 -19.13 -4.67
N LEU A 105 2.05 -17.97 -5.21
CA LEU A 105 1.15 -16.83 -5.35
C LEU A 105 1.22 -16.27 -6.78
N ARG A 106 0.20 -15.53 -7.17
CA ARG A 106 0.18 -14.72 -8.41
C ARG A 106 0.19 -13.24 -8.04
N ALA A 107 1.11 -12.47 -8.62
CA ALA A 107 1.05 -11.01 -8.57
C ALA A 107 0.11 -10.54 -9.69
N LEU A 108 -1.03 -9.97 -9.32
CA LEU A 108 -2.03 -9.49 -10.28
C LEU A 108 -1.76 -8.06 -10.74
N ALA A 109 -1.36 -7.19 -9.82
CA ALA A 109 -1.01 -5.80 -10.11
C ALA A 109 -0.24 -5.16 -8.95
N VAL A 110 0.45 -4.04 -9.24
CA VAL A 110 0.97 -3.10 -8.23
C VAL A 110 0.03 -1.91 -8.09
N THR A 111 0.05 -1.27 -6.92
CA THR A 111 -0.94 -0.25 -6.56
C THR A 111 -0.52 1.19 -6.89
N THR A 112 0.71 1.40 -7.33
CA THR A 112 1.26 2.70 -7.71
C THR A 112 0.82 3.10 -9.13
N ALA A 113 0.93 4.40 -9.45
CA ALA A 113 0.60 4.93 -10.77
C ALA A 113 1.54 4.41 -11.88
N VAL A 114 2.76 4.01 -11.52
CA VAL A 114 3.75 3.43 -12.42
C VAL A 114 4.14 2.04 -11.95
N ARG A 115 4.57 1.18 -12.88
CA ARG A 115 5.01 -0.17 -12.56
C ARG A 115 6.24 -0.15 -11.65
N ALA A 116 6.31 -1.13 -10.75
CA ALA A 116 7.46 -1.29 -9.87
C ALA A 116 8.69 -1.77 -10.63
N THR A 117 9.84 -1.16 -10.37
CA THR A 117 11.12 -1.56 -11.01
C THR A 117 11.55 -2.98 -10.65
N THR A 118 11.17 -3.44 -9.46
CA THR A 118 11.42 -4.81 -8.98
C THR A 118 10.47 -5.85 -9.59
N MET A 119 9.33 -5.42 -10.14
CA MET A 119 8.31 -6.26 -10.79
C MET A 119 7.83 -5.64 -12.12
N PRO A 120 8.70 -5.42 -13.11
CA PRO A 120 8.38 -4.64 -14.32
C PRO A 120 7.30 -5.28 -15.20
N ASN A 121 7.12 -6.60 -15.09
CA ASN A 121 6.11 -7.34 -15.83
C ASN A 121 4.73 -7.36 -15.14
N VAL A 122 4.64 -6.89 -13.88
CA VAL A 122 3.37 -6.78 -13.16
C VAL A 122 2.75 -5.42 -13.49
N PRO A 123 1.52 -5.39 -14.03
CA PRO A 123 0.87 -4.13 -14.40
C PRO A 123 0.48 -3.33 -13.17
N THR A 124 0.09 -2.07 -13.36
CA THR A 124 -0.53 -1.29 -12.31
C THR A 124 -2.04 -1.53 -12.27
N VAL A 125 -2.66 -1.37 -11.11
CA VAL A 125 -4.13 -1.39 -11.01
C VAL A 125 -4.73 -0.27 -11.88
N GLY A 126 -4.05 0.89 -11.96
CA GLY A 126 -4.46 2.04 -12.75
C GLY A 126 -4.56 1.76 -14.27
N GLU A 127 -3.85 0.75 -14.79
CA GLU A 127 -3.97 0.32 -16.19
C GLU A 127 -5.37 -0.30 -16.50
N PHE A 128 -6.10 -0.75 -15.48
CA PHE A 128 -7.43 -1.36 -15.58
C PHE A 128 -8.53 -0.50 -14.97
N ILE A 129 -8.19 0.26 -13.91
CA ILE A 129 -9.11 1.08 -13.15
C ILE A 129 -8.54 2.51 -13.10
N SER A 130 -9.02 3.35 -14.01
CA SER A 130 -8.51 4.73 -14.15
C SER A 130 -8.59 5.50 -12.82
N GLY A 131 -7.50 6.15 -12.44
CA GLY A 131 -7.40 6.94 -11.21
C GLY A 131 -7.15 6.14 -9.93
N TYR A 132 -7.04 4.80 -10.01
CA TYR A 132 -6.63 4.02 -8.85
C TYR A 132 -5.14 4.24 -8.56
N GLU A 133 -4.85 4.62 -7.34
CA GLU A 133 -3.50 4.67 -6.79
C GLU A 133 -3.55 4.47 -5.28
N ALA A 134 -2.71 3.59 -4.76
CA ALA A 134 -2.46 3.42 -3.34
C ALA A 134 -0.97 3.20 -3.09
N SER A 135 -0.45 3.81 -2.03
CA SER A 135 0.95 3.64 -1.65
C SER A 135 1.08 3.60 -0.13
N VAL A 136 2.16 3.02 0.34
CA VAL A 136 2.57 3.09 1.75
C VAL A 136 3.64 4.15 1.86
N ALA A 137 3.39 5.20 2.64
CA ALA A 137 4.36 6.25 2.90
C ALA A 137 4.84 6.18 4.35
N PHE A 138 6.14 6.35 4.52
CA PHE A 138 6.78 6.51 5.81
C PHE A 138 7.33 7.93 5.93
N GLY A 139 7.21 8.51 7.10
CA GLY A 139 7.69 9.85 7.37
C GLY A 139 8.02 10.06 8.84
N LEU A 140 8.71 11.13 9.11
CA LEU A 140 9.10 11.57 10.43
C LEU A 140 8.19 12.70 10.89
N CYS A 141 7.60 12.53 12.07
CA CYS A 141 6.88 13.57 12.79
C CYS A 141 7.47 13.69 14.19
N GLY A 142 7.41 14.88 14.74
CA GLY A 142 7.80 15.15 16.11
C GLY A 142 6.64 15.65 16.97
N PRO A 143 6.85 15.88 18.28
CA PRO A 143 5.87 16.55 19.13
C PRO A 143 5.49 17.92 18.58
N LYS A 144 4.23 18.33 18.77
CA LYS A 144 3.70 19.62 18.29
C LYS A 144 4.51 20.83 18.78
N ALA A 145 5.14 20.71 19.95
CA ALA A 145 5.96 21.76 20.56
C ALA A 145 7.38 21.88 19.98
N LEU A 146 7.76 21.10 18.97
CA LEU A 146 9.04 21.27 18.29
C LEU A 146 9.12 22.65 17.64
N THR A 147 10.24 23.35 17.89
CA THR A 147 10.51 24.63 17.26
C THR A 147 10.82 24.47 15.77
N THR A 148 10.53 25.48 14.98
CA THR A 148 10.77 25.48 13.53
C THR A 148 12.25 25.17 13.21
N ASP A 149 13.20 25.74 13.94
CA ASP A 149 14.63 25.54 13.73
C ASP A 149 15.02 24.05 13.87
N ILE A 150 14.45 23.36 14.88
CA ILE A 150 14.71 21.92 15.08
C ILE A 150 14.08 21.11 13.95
N VAL A 151 12.84 21.44 13.54
CA VAL A 151 12.17 20.79 12.41
C VAL A 151 12.99 20.92 11.12
N GLU A 152 13.48 22.13 10.82
CA GLU A 152 14.31 22.39 9.64
C GLU A 152 15.66 21.68 9.70
N LEU A 153 16.34 21.70 10.85
CA LEU A 153 17.61 21.00 11.04
C LEU A 153 17.46 19.49 10.80
N VAL A 154 16.44 18.88 11.39
CA VAL A 154 16.18 17.43 11.24
C VAL A 154 15.76 17.10 9.81
N ASN A 155 14.95 17.94 9.16
CA ASN A 155 14.57 17.76 7.77
C ASN A 155 15.78 17.82 6.83
N GLN A 156 16.68 18.77 7.02
CA GLN A 156 17.91 18.89 6.22
C GLN A 156 18.78 17.63 6.36
N ALA A 157 19.00 17.15 7.59
CA ALA A 157 19.78 15.95 7.85
C ALA A 157 19.10 14.69 7.22
N LEU A 158 17.76 14.59 7.33
CA LEU A 158 16.98 13.53 6.72
C LEU A 158 17.13 13.55 5.18
N ASN A 159 16.91 14.70 4.55
CA ASN A 159 16.99 14.83 3.10
C ASN A 159 18.41 14.60 2.57
N ALA A 160 19.44 15.03 3.29
CA ALA A 160 20.83 14.71 2.96
C ALA A 160 21.10 13.21 3.01
N SER A 161 20.59 12.51 4.03
CA SER A 161 20.69 11.06 4.12
C SER A 161 19.94 10.33 2.99
N LEU A 162 18.76 10.82 2.61
CA LEU A 162 17.96 10.25 1.52
C LEU A 162 18.58 10.53 0.12
N ALA A 163 19.43 11.51 0.00
CA ALA A 163 20.20 11.80 -1.23
C ALA A 163 21.39 10.86 -1.40
N ASP A 164 21.84 10.15 -0.35
CA ASP A 164 22.93 9.20 -0.41
C ASP A 164 22.54 7.97 -1.23
N SER A 165 23.38 7.60 -2.21
CA SER A 165 23.11 6.51 -3.15
C SER A 165 23.00 5.14 -2.46
N SER A 166 23.75 4.93 -1.38
CA SER A 166 23.68 3.67 -0.61
C SER A 166 22.35 3.55 0.16
N VAL A 167 21.82 4.65 0.66
CA VAL A 167 20.50 4.72 1.30
C VAL A 167 19.40 4.49 0.26
N GLN A 168 19.50 5.15 -0.90
CA GLN A 168 18.55 4.95 -2.00
C GLN A 168 18.52 3.50 -2.47
N ALA A 169 19.69 2.85 -2.60
CA ALA A 169 19.77 1.44 -2.97
C ALA A 169 19.10 0.52 -1.93
N LYS A 170 19.22 0.84 -0.63
CA LYS A 170 18.53 0.09 0.43
C LYS A 170 17.01 0.26 0.37
N ILE A 171 16.54 1.50 0.17
CA ILE A 171 15.12 1.80 0.01
C ILE A 171 14.55 1.09 -1.23
N ALA A 172 15.26 1.11 -2.36
CA ALA A 172 14.85 0.43 -3.58
C ALA A 172 14.71 -1.09 -3.40
N LYS A 173 15.59 -1.73 -2.62
CA LYS A 173 15.48 -3.16 -2.28
C LYS A 173 14.20 -3.49 -1.48
N LEU A 174 13.61 -2.50 -0.81
CA LEU A 174 12.34 -2.64 -0.09
C LEU A 174 11.13 -2.33 -0.99
N GLY A 175 11.32 -2.16 -2.29
CA GLY A 175 10.25 -1.83 -3.22
C GLY A 175 9.72 -0.40 -3.04
N ALA A 176 10.55 0.53 -2.56
CA ALA A 176 10.17 1.89 -2.28
C ALA A 176 11.12 2.89 -2.97
N VAL A 177 10.69 4.14 -3.02
CA VAL A 177 11.49 5.28 -3.47
C VAL A 177 11.63 6.30 -2.34
N PRO A 178 12.71 7.06 -2.25
CA PRO A 178 12.84 8.16 -1.29
C PRO A 178 11.73 9.19 -1.46
N LEU A 179 11.22 9.71 -0.36
CA LEU A 179 10.19 10.76 -0.32
C LEU A 179 10.83 12.05 0.21
N ILE A 180 11.63 12.69 -0.62
CA ILE A 180 12.39 13.92 -0.27
C ILE A 180 11.46 15.11 -0.37
N LEU A 181 11.04 15.66 0.77
CA LEU A 181 10.12 16.78 0.89
C LEU A 181 10.61 17.78 1.94
N THR A 182 10.28 19.05 1.73
CA THR A 182 10.39 20.06 2.82
C THR A 182 9.34 19.79 3.89
N PRO A 183 9.45 20.35 5.12
CA PRO A 183 8.42 20.20 6.15
C PRO A 183 7.04 20.65 5.69
N ALA A 184 6.97 21.76 4.94
CA ALA A 184 5.72 22.26 4.34
C ALA A 184 5.16 21.30 3.28
N GLY A 185 6.03 20.79 2.39
CA GLY A 185 5.63 19.82 1.38
C GLY A 185 5.15 18.51 1.99
N PHE A 186 5.80 18.05 3.06
CA PHE A 186 5.35 16.85 3.77
C PHE A 186 4.02 17.07 4.50
N SER A 187 3.81 18.26 5.09
CA SER A 187 2.53 18.65 5.68
C SER A 187 1.39 18.62 4.66
N GLN A 188 1.63 19.19 3.47
CA GLN A 188 0.67 19.15 2.37
C GLN A 188 0.37 17.71 1.92
N PHE A 189 1.40 16.90 1.71
CA PHE A 189 1.26 15.48 1.37
C PHE A 189 0.39 14.74 2.38
N LEU A 190 0.64 14.92 3.69
CA LEU A 190 -0.18 14.31 4.74
C LEU A 190 -1.64 14.77 4.70
N ALA A 191 -1.89 16.05 4.39
CA ALA A 191 -3.25 16.58 4.28
C ALA A 191 -4.01 15.96 3.09
N GLU A 192 -3.36 15.84 1.93
CA GLU A 192 -3.91 15.22 0.72
C GLU A 192 -4.21 13.73 0.93
N GLU A 193 -3.25 12.97 1.48
CA GLU A 193 -3.45 11.56 1.81
C GLU A 193 -4.58 11.38 2.84
N THR A 194 -4.60 12.22 3.88
CA THR A 194 -5.68 12.18 4.89
C THR A 194 -7.05 12.42 4.26
N ALA A 195 -7.17 13.41 3.36
CA ALA A 195 -8.44 13.69 2.68
C ALA A 195 -8.88 12.53 1.79
N LYS A 196 -7.95 11.91 1.06
CA LYS A 196 -8.19 10.73 0.22
C LYS A 196 -8.68 9.55 1.05
N TRP A 197 -7.92 9.16 2.06
CA TRP A 197 -8.22 7.97 2.87
C TRP A 197 -9.45 8.13 3.74
N ASN A 198 -9.78 9.36 4.19
CA ASN A 198 -11.04 9.64 4.87
C ASN A 198 -12.26 9.36 4.00
N LYS A 199 -12.18 9.65 2.67
CA LYS A 199 -13.28 9.30 1.75
C LYS A 199 -13.45 7.79 1.64
N VAL A 200 -12.35 7.05 1.50
CA VAL A 200 -12.36 5.58 1.43
C VAL A 200 -12.90 4.98 2.72
N ALA A 201 -12.39 5.43 3.88
CA ALA A 201 -12.84 4.94 5.18
C ALA A 201 -14.33 5.13 5.40
N ARG A 202 -14.87 6.33 5.06
CA ARG A 202 -16.31 6.60 5.17
C ARG A 202 -17.13 5.70 4.25
N ALA A 203 -16.70 5.52 2.99
CA ALA A 203 -17.40 4.67 2.03
C ALA A 203 -17.41 3.19 2.47
N ALA A 204 -16.32 2.74 3.10
CA ALA A 204 -16.16 1.37 3.61
C ALA A 204 -16.76 1.17 5.02
N GLY A 205 -17.36 2.19 5.64
CA GLY A 205 -17.90 2.11 7.01
C GLY A 205 -16.84 1.92 8.09
N ILE A 206 -15.57 2.29 7.80
CA ILE A 206 -14.46 2.18 8.74
C ILE A 206 -14.47 3.41 9.65
N SER A 207 -14.73 3.19 10.94
CA SER A 207 -14.61 4.23 11.96
C SER A 207 -13.19 4.27 12.53
N PRO A 208 -12.64 5.46 12.84
CA PRO A 208 -11.45 5.54 13.68
C PRO A 208 -11.76 4.94 15.04
N ASN A 209 -10.92 4.03 15.51
CA ASN A 209 -10.96 3.52 16.89
C ASN A 209 -10.51 4.59 17.88
#